data_2887e69b659795d10f17b76778d4bbe4
#
_entry.id   2887e69b659795d10f17b76778d4bbe4
#
_cell.length_a   1.000
_cell.length_b   1.000
_cell.length_c   1.000
_cell.angle_alpha   90.00
_cell.angle_beta   90.00
_cell.angle_gamma   90.00
#
_symmetry.space_group_name_H-M   'P 1'
#
loop_
_entity.id
_entity.type
_entity.pdbx_description
1 polymer ?
#
loop_
_entity_poly.entity_id
_entity_poly.type
_entity_poly.pdbx_seq_one_letter_code
_entity_poly.pdbx_strand_id
1 'polypeptide(L)'
;MQRHYAPAGMTTKEFYFNHIQGLSNSGLGKVADWLEGREDKPLPEKAFRFGSMVDAILTQPDELVEDASDVELLKAIKVREAIRSHPLGGVLLDHCEPQVILTNRIKIEYEGIEKEIEAKAMYDGLLLRMKIGKDDKTTSERTYAGLLKSIERYHYDRQAFWYMEIAGLDRFVFIAASKAKEGAVFIHIIKRGDPMWLSGKEKAMALAYYSDLKP
;
A
#
# COMPACT_ATOMS: atom_id res chain seq x y z
N MET A 1 17.79 -5.14 5.45
CA MET A 1 16.93 -4.59 4.39
C MET A 1 17.62 -4.75 3.05
N GLN A 2 16.93 -5.32 2.08
CA GLN A 2 17.42 -5.51 0.72
C GLN A 2 16.44 -4.88 -0.27
N ARG A 3 16.99 -4.24 -1.31
CA ARG A 3 16.21 -3.64 -2.40
C ARG A 3 16.26 -4.55 -3.63
N HIS A 4 15.16 -4.61 -4.34
CA HIS A 4 15.00 -5.43 -5.54
C HIS A 4 14.54 -4.58 -6.72
N TYR A 5 14.98 -4.97 -7.92
CA TYR A 5 14.64 -4.33 -9.19
C TYR A 5 14.10 -5.38 -10.15
N ALA A 6 12.99 -5.06 -10.80
CA ALA A 6 12.47 -5.93 -11.85
C ALA A 6 13.46 -6.02 -13.02
N PRO A 7 13.66 -7.21 -13.58
CA PRO A 7 14.48 -7.36 -14.77
C PRO A 7 13.80 -6.72 -16.00
N ALA A 8 14.60 -6.42 -17.03
CA ALA A 8 14.06 -5.89 -18.28
C ALA A 8 12.97 -6.82 -18.87
N GLY A 9 11.86 -6.24 -19.29
CA GLY A 9 10.72 -6.97 -19.86
C GLY A 9 9.73 -7.54 -18.85
N MET A 10 9.90 -7.25 -17.58
CA MET A 10 8.95 -7.63 -16.51
C MET A 10 8.50 -6.40 -15.75
N THR A 11 7.21 -6.27 -15.47
CA THR A 11 6.71 -5.17 -14.64
C THR A 11 7.15 -5.35 -13.18
N THR A 12 7.31 -4.24 -12.45
CA THR A 12 7.67 -4.26 -11.02
C THR A 12 6.68 -5.10 -10.22
N LYS A 13 5.40 -5.02 -10.58
CA LYS A 13 4.30 -5.73 -9.91
C LYS A 13 4.38 -7.24 -10.13
N GLU A 14 4.59 -7.69 -11.37
CA GLU A 14 4.80 -9.12 -11.68
C GLU A 14 6.01 -9.67 -10.92
N PHE A 15 7.12 -8.94 -10.95
CA PHE A 15 8.33 -9.34 -10.24
C PHE A 15 8.08 -9.47 -8.73
N TYR A 16 7.40 -8.50 -8.12
CA TYR A 16 7.06 -8.54 -6.70
C TYR A 16 6.20 -9.72 -6.30
N PHE A 17 5.17 -10.04 -7.08
CA PHE A 17 4.25 -11.13 -6.73
C PHE A 17 4.83 -12.51 -7.01
N ASN A 18 5.57 -12.68 -8.10
CA ASN A 18 5.97 -13.99 -8.58
C ASN A 18 7.39 -14.40 -8.17
N HIS A 19 8.28 -13.44 -7.88
CA HIS A 19 9.71 -13.75 -7.66
C HIS A 19 10.26 -13.30 -6.30
N ILE A 20 9.60 -12.36 -5.61
CA ILE A 20 10.07 -11.92 -4.29
C ILE A 20 9.41 -12.75 -3.19
N GLN A 21 10.23 -13.38 -2.37
CA GLN A 21 9.78 -14.12 -1.20
C GLN A 21 9.55 -13.19 0.00
N GLY A 22 8.78 -13.66 0.97
CA GLY A 22 8.50 -12.95 2.20
C GLY A 22 7.01 -12.65 2.41
N LEU A 23 6.64 -12.44 3.65
CA LEU A 23 5.28 -12.12 4.06
C LEU A 23 4.95 -10.66 3.72
N SER A 24 3.88 -10.44 2.99
CA SER A 24 3.39 -9.11 2.60
C SER A 24 2.18 -8.70 3.43
N ASN A 25 1.78 -7.41 3.38
CA ASN A 25 0.51 -6.98 3.99
C ASN A 25 -0.71 -7.71 3.41
N SER A 26 -0.74 -8.02 2.12
CA SER A 26 -1.79 -8.86 1.54
C SER A 26 -1.72 -10.31 2.04
N GLY A 27 -0.51 -10.85 2.26
CA GLY A 27 -0.31 -12.14 2.92
C GLY A 27 -0.88 -12.16 4.33
N LEU A 28 -0.64 -11.11 5.13
CA LEU A 28 -1.28 -10.95 6.45
C LEU A 28 -2.81 -10.92 6.35
N GLY A 29 -3.37 -10.29 5.31
CA GLY A 29 -4.82 -10.33 5.06
C GLY A 29 -5.33 -11.75 4.83
N LYS A 30 -4.61 -12.54 4.05
CA LYS A 30 -4.96 -13.96 3.81
C LYS A 30 -4.87 -14.81 5.09
N VAL A 31 -3.94 -14.51 5.99
CA VAL A 31 -3.90 -15.16 7.31
C VAL A 31 -5.12 -14.80 8.14
N ALA A 32 -5.54 -13.52 8.14
CA ALA A 32 -6.75 -13.08 8.83
C ALA A 32 -8.00 -13.80 8.29
N ASP A 33 -8.16 -13.85 6.97
CA ASP A 33 -9.28 -14.54 6.32
C ASP A 33 -9.31 -16.02 6.69
N TRP A 34 -8.15 -16.70 6.71
CA TRP A 34 -8.04 -18.09 7.12
C TRP A 34 -8.43 -18.31 8.60
N LEU A 35 -7.93 -17.46 9.51
CA LEU A 35 -8.28 -17.55 10.94
C LEU A 35 -9.76 -17.34 11.21
N GLU A 36 -10.42 -16.51 10.42
CA GLU A 36 -11.85 -16.23 10.52
C GLU A 36 -12.73 -17.22 9.70
N GLY A 37 -12.13 -18.22 9.05
CA GLY A 37 -12.83 -19.18 8.21
C GLY A 37 -13.48 -18.55 6.96
N ARG A 38 -12.98 -17.40 6.52
CA ARG A 38 -13.45 -16.74 5.31
C ARG A 38 -12.77 -17.33 4.06
N GLU A 39 -13.56 -17.57 3.05
CA GLU A 39 -13.02 -17.91 1.73
C GLU A 39 -12.33 -16.71 1.09
N ASP A 40 -11.23 -16.96 0.39
CA ASP A 40 -10.49 -15.94 -0.39
C ASP A 40 -11.39 -15.47 -1.56
N LYS A 41 -12.16 -14.41 -1.32
CA LYS A 41 -13.04 -13.84 -2.36
C LYS A 41 -12.25 -12.82 -3.16
N PRO A 42 -12.14 -13.02 -4.48
CA PRO A 42 -11.48 -12.04 -5.33
C PRO A 42 -12.23 -10.70 -5.26
N LEU A 43 -11.46 -9.61 -5.19
CA LEU A 43 -12.03 -8.26 -5.29
C LEU A 43 -12.76 -8.10 -6.63
N PRO A 44 -13.83 -7.27 -6.70
CA PRO A 44 -14.49 -6.97 -7.95
C PRO A 44 -13.47 -6.45 -8.98
N GLU A 45 -13.28 -7.16 -10.07
CA GLU A 45 -12.30 -6.90 -11.12
C GLU A 45 -12.28 -5.43 -11.58
N LYS A 46 -13.46 -4.85 -11.74
CA LYS A 46 -13.64 -3.46 -12.18
C LYS A 46 -13.06 -2.43 -11.19
N ALA A 47 -13.16 -2.68 -9.88
CA ALA A 47 -12.62 -1.77 -8.87
C ALA A 47 -11.09 -1.87 -8.80
N PHE A 48 -10.56 -3.07 -8.93
CA PHE A 48 -9.14 -3.34 -8.98
C PHE A 48 -8.48 -2.73 -10.23
N ARG A 49 -9.11 -2.89 -11.40
CA ARG A 49 -8.63 -2.37 -12.68
C ARG A 49 -8.45 -0.85 -12.67
N PHE A 50 -9.44 -0.10 -12.18
CA PHE A 50 -9.34 1.35 -12.11
C PHE A 50 -8.24 1.81 -11.14
N GLY A 51 -8.11 1.17 -9.97
CA GLY A 51 -7.02 1.45 -9.02
C GLY A 51 -5.63 1.21 -9.64
N SER A 52 -5.47 0.08 -10.33
CA SER A 52 -4.22 -0.26 -11.03
C SER A 52 -3.88 0.71 -12.15
N MET A 53 -4.89 1.23 -12.87
CA MET A 53 -4.70 2.25 -13.92
C MET A 53 -4.21 3.57 -13.32
N VAL A 54 -4.83 4.02 -12.22
CA VAL A 54 -4.39 5.24 -11.53
C VAL A 54 -2.97 5.09 -11.00
N ASP A 55 -2.65 3.94 -10.41
CA ASP A 55 -1.31 3.62 -9.95
C ASP A 55 -0.28 3.68 -11.09
N ALA A 56 -0.55 3.04 -12.22
CA ALA A 56 0.32 3.10 -13.40
C ALA A 56 0.54 4.54 -13.88
N ILE A 57 -0.51 5.35 -14.01
CA ILE A 57 -0.40 6.75 -14.45
C ILE A 57 0.38 7.62 -13.46
N LEU A 58 0.31 7.31 -12.16
CA LEU A 58 1.03 8.05 -11.11
C LEU A 58 2.51 7.66 -11.04
N THR A 59 2.82 6.39 -11.24
CA THR A 59 4.13 5.81 -10.91
C THR A 59 4.94 5.41 -12.13
N GLN A 60 4.27 5.10 -13.25
CA GLN A 60 4.86 4.59 -14.50
C GLN A 60 4.16 5.23 -15.71
N PRO A 61 4.24 6.57 -15.88
CA PRO A 61 3.46 7.30 -16.88
C PRO A 61 3.76 6.89 -18.33
N ASP A 62 4.88 6.23 -18.57
CA ASP A 62 5.30 5.75 -19.90
C ASP A 62 4.78 4.31 -20.18
N GLU A 63 4.19 3.62 -19.21
CA GLU A 63 3.56 2.32 -19.44
C GLU A 63 2.14 2.50 -20.00
N LEU A 64 1.91 1.93 -21.17
CA LEU A 64 0.58 1.89 -21.79
C LEU A 64 -0.35 1.01 -20.95
N VAL A 65 -1.47 1.57 -20.53
CA VAL A 65 -2.55 0.82 -19.91
C VAL A 65 -3.37 0.18 -21.01
N GLU A 66 -3.06 -1.06 -21.35
CA GLU A 66 -3.80 -1.83 -22.34
C GLU A 66 -5.28 -1.96 -21.94
N ASP A 67 -6.18 -1.90 -22.89
CA ASP A 67 -7.65 -2.07 -22.75
C ASP A 67 -8.40 -1.02 -21.89
N ALA A 68 -7.81 0.13 -21.60
CA ALA A 68 -8.54 1.21 -20.95
C ALA A 68 -9.45 1.95 -21.92
N SER A 69 -10.71 2.19 -21.55
CA SER A 69 -11.54 3.13 -22.32
C SER A 69 -11.07 4.58 -22.13
N ASP A 70 -11.23 5.42 -23.16
CA ASP A 70 -10.87 6.84 -23.10
C ASP A 70 -11.49 7.55 -21.87
N VAL A 71 -12.71 7.16 -21.48
CA VAL A 71 -13.41 7.73 -20.33
C VAL A 71 -12.74 7.35 -19.01
N GLU A 72 -12.27 6.10 -18.87
CA GLU A 72 -11.56 5.65 -17.68
C GLU A 72 -10.17 6.30 -17.60
N LEU A 73 -9.48 6.39 -18.73
CA LEU A 73 -8.18 7.05 -18.83
C LEU A 73 -8.27 8.54 -18.46
N LEU A 74 -9.25 9.27 -19.00
CA LEU A 74 -9.48 10.67 -18.63
C LEU A 74 -9.78 10.86 -17.14
N LYS A 75 -10.55 9.93 -16.53
CA LYS A 75 -10.79 9.96 -15.09
C LYS A 75 -9.51 9.72 -14.28
N ALA A 76 -8.68 8.79 -14.70
CA ALA A 76 -7.41 8.51 -14.02
C ALA A 76 -6.42 9.68 -14.16
N ILE A 77 -6.36 10.34 -15.32
CA ILE A 77 -5.59 11.57 -15.51
C ILE A 77 -6.07 12.69 -14.57
N LYS A 78 -7.39 12.90 -14.45
CA LYS A 78 -7.94 13.89 -13.51
C LYS A 78 -7.57 13.58 -12.06
N VAL A 79 -7.54 12.31 -11.68
CA VAL A 79 -7.07 11.89 -10.34
C VAL A 79 -5.60 12.27 -10.14
N ARG A 80 -4.73 11.99 -11.12
CA ARG A 80 -3.32 12.39 -11.09
C ARG A 80 -3.16 13.89 -10.94
N GLU A 81 -3.88 14.68 -11.74
CA GLU A 81 -3.82 16.14 -11.70
C GLU A 81 -4.30 16.68 -10.34
N ALA A 82 -5.34 16.08 -9.76
CA ALA A 82 -5.81 16.45 -8.43
C ALA A 82 -4.74 16.20 -7.35
N ILE A 83 -4.08 15.03 -7.38
CA ILE A 83 -2.98 14.71 -6.45
C ILE A 83 -1.80 15.67 -6.67
N ARG A 84 -1.42 15.93 -7.92
CA ARG A 84 -0.30 16.83 -8.27
C ARG A 84 -0.56 18.27 -7.84
N SER A 85 -1.79 18.72 -7.94
CA SER A 85 -2.19 20.08 -7.52
C SER A 85 -2.31 20.23 -5.99
N HIS A 86 -2.38 19.12 -5.26
CA HIS A 86 -2.40 19.17 -3.79
C HIS A 86 -0.98 19.48 -3.27
N PRO A 87 -0.79 20.49 -2.37
CA PRO A 87 0.53 20.95 -1.95
C PRO A 87 1.48 19.83 -1.49
N LEU A 88 1.01 18.95 -0.61
CA LEU A 88 1.81 17.81 -0.15
C LEU A 88 1.82 16.66 -1.17
N GLY A 89 0.71 16.43 -1.87
CA GLY A 89 0.60 15.38 -2.88
C GLY A 89 1.60 15.56 -4.02
N GLY A 90 1.67 16.77 -4.58
CA GLY A 90 2.64 17.11 -5.64
C GLY A 90 4.08 16.94 -5.19
N VAL A 91 4.43 17.45 -3.99
CA VAL A 91 5.79 17.28 -3.43
C VAL A 91 6.15 15.81 -3.28
N LEU A 92 5.24 14.96 -2.80
CA LEU A 92 5.51 13.54 -2.64
C LEU A 92 5.61 12.81 -3.99
N LEU A 93 4.83 13.21 -5.00
CA LEU A 93 4.97 12.66 -6.35
C LEU A 93 6.33 13.01 -6.98
N ASP A 94 6.83 14.23 -6.76
CA ASP A 94 8.07 14.69 -7.39
C ASP A 94 9.34 14.18 -6.69
N HIS A 95 9.25 13.81 -5.40
CA HIS A 95 10.43 13.48 -4.60
C HIS A 95 10.50 12.03 -4.11
N CYS A 96 9.38 11.30 -4.10
CA CYS A 96 9.40 9.89 -3.79
C CYS A 96 9.84 9.08 -5.02
N GLU A 97 10.69 8.11 -4.79
CA GLU A 97 11.01 7.11 -5.79
C GLU A 97 9.83 6.14 -5.93
N PRO A 98 9.29 5.95 -7.15
CA PRO A 98 8.11 5.12 -7.36
C PRO A 98 8.44 3.63 -7.38
N GLN A 99 7.45 2.80 -7.07
CA GLN A 99 7.46 1.34 -7.25
C GLN A 99 8.67 0.63 -6.62
N VAL A 100 9.03 1.01 -5.39
CA VAL A 100 10.21 0.45 -4.70
C VAL A 100 9.86 -0.86 -4.00
N ILE A 101 10.56 -1.94 -4.33
CA ILE A 101 10.45 -3.24 -3.65
C ILE A 101 11.55 -3.37 -2.60
N LEU A 102 11.14 -3.64 -1.36
CA LEU A 102 12.06 -3.96 -0.27
C LEU A 102 11.69 -5.28 0.41
N THR A 103 12.72 -6.00 0.84
CA THR A 103 12.61 -7.10 1.80
C THR A 103 13.44 -6.82 3.03
N ASN A 104 13.01 -7.32 4.17
CA ASN A 104 13.77 -7.25 5.41
C ASN A 104 13.37 -8.39 6.34
N ARG A 105 14.28 -8.79 7.21
CA ARG A 105 13.93 -9.62 8.37
C ARG A 105 13.45 -8.69 9.46
N ILE A 106 12.26 -8.93 9.95
CA ILE A 106 11.67 -8.19 11.05
C ILE A 106 11.40 -9.11 12.23
N LYS A 107 11.65 -8.58 13.42
CA LYS A 107 11.29 -9.27 14.67
C LYS A 107 9.82 -9.03 14.95
N ILE A 108 9.12 -10.11 15.23
CA ILE A 108 7.76 -10.07 15.73
C ILE A 108 7.75 -10.61 17.17
N GLU A 109 6.94 -10.00 18.00
CA GLU A 109 6.67 -10.44 19.36
C GLU A 109 5.15 -10.53 19.55
N TYR A 110 4.68 -11.71 19.92
CA TYR A 110 3.27 -11.95 20.19
C TYR A 110 3.13 -12.99 21.31
N GLU A 111 2.33 -12.69 22.34
CA GLU A 111 2.12 -13.55 23.52
C GLU A 111 3.44 -14.00 24.19
N GLY A 112 4.43 -13.13 24.22
CA GLY A 112 5.75 -13.40 24.81
C GLY A 112 6.67 -14.30 23.97
N ILE A 113 6.28 -14.64 22.74
CA ILE A 113 7.08 -15.39 21.79
C ILE A 113 7.68 -14.45 20.77
N GLU A 114 9.01 -14.45 20.66
CA GLU A 114 9.75 -13.73 19.64
C GLU A 114 10.12 -14.64 18.47
N LYS A 115 9.96 -14.19 17.26
CA LYS A 115 10.50 -14.83 16.05
C LYS A 115 10.91 -13.80 15.00
N GLU A 116 11.79 -14.19 14.09
CA GLU A 116 12.14 -13.42 12.90
C GLU A 116 11.39 -13.97 11.70
N ILE A 117 10.87 -13.07 10.88
CA ILE A 117 10.22 -13.44 9.62
C ILE A 117 10.76 -12.60 8.47
N GLU A 118 10.81 -13.21 7.29
CA GLU A 118 11.08 -12.47 6.06
C GLU A 118 9.82 -11.71 5.63
N ALA A 119 9.93 -10.39 5.55
CA ALA A 119 8.86 -9.49 5.18
C ALA A 119 9.17 -8.82 3.85
N LYS A 120 8.12 -8.57 3.04
CA LYS A 120 8.23 -7.82 1.78
C LYS A 120 7.20 -6.72 1.67
N ALA A 121 7.58 -5.63 1.01
CA ALA A 121 6.68 -4.53 0.65
C ALA A 121 7.05 -3.97 -0.72
N MET A 122 6.03 -3.50 -1.44
CA MET A 122 6.18 -2.68 -2.64
C MET A 122 5.50 -1.34 -2.35
N TYR A 123 6.29 -0.27 -2.39
CA TYR A 123 5.86 1.10 -2.08
C TYR A 123 5.46 1.81 -3.37
N ASP A 124 4.31 2.46 -3.41
CA ASP A 124 3.95 3.34 -4.53
C ASP A 124 4.88 4.55 -4.58
N GLY A 125 5.45 4.92 -3.43
CA GLY A 125 6.53 5.89 -3.37
C GLY A 125 7.33 5.81 -2.07
N LEU A 126 8.65 5.97 -2.19
CA LEU A 126 9.58 5.91 -1.07
C LEU A 126 10.55 7.08 -1.09
N LEU A 127 10.62 7.83 0.01
CA LEU A 127 11.61 8.88 0.26
C LEU A 127 12.47 8.49 1.46
N LEU A 128 13.38 7.54 1.23
CA LEU A 128 14.12 6.86 2.29
C LEU A 128 14.96 7.84 3.14
N ARG A 129 15.57 8.85 2.52
CA ARG A 129 16.36 9.89 3.24
C ARG A 129 15.55 10.67 4.27
N MET A 130 14.23 10.78 4.07
CA MET A 130 13.29 11.45 4.99
C MET A 130 12.49 10.44 5.82
N LYS A 131 12.75 9.14 5.64
CA LYS A 131 12.05 8.04 6.27
C LYS A 131 10.52 8.12 6.07
N ILE A 132 10.10 8.41 4.85
CA ILE A 132 8.71 8.52 4.44
C ILE A 132 8.42 7.48 3.38
N GLY A 133 7.35 6.69 3.59
CA GLY A 133 6.72 5.87 2.56
C GLY A 133 5.35 6.42 2.23
N LYS A 134 4.88 6.23 1.01
CA LYS A 134 3.51 6.57 0.61
C LYS A 134 2.83 5.44 -0.15
N ASP A 135 1.52 5.51 -0.13
CA ASP A 135 0.64 4.62 -0.89
C ASP A 135 -0.54 5.43 -1.44
N ASP A 136 -0.77 5.29 -2.74
CA ASP A 136 -1.78 6.04 -3.47
C ASP A 136 -3.08 5.21 -3.56
N LYS A 137 -4.18 5.80 -3.10
CA LYS A 137 -5.49 5.13 -3.06
C LYS A 137 -6.53 5.85 -3.89
N THR A 138 -7.38 5.09 -4.55
CA THR A 138 -8.65 5.62 -5.03
C THR A 138 -9.76 5.26 -4.05
N THR A 139 -10.62 6.22 -3.72
CA THR A 139 -11.70 6.01 -2.75
C THR A 139 -13.05 6.49 -3.28
N SER A 140 -14.14 5.90 -2.81
CA SER A 140 -15.49 6.42 -3.00
C SER A 140 -15.90 7.44 -1.95
N GLU A 141 -15.07 7.68 -0.94
CA GLU A 141 -15.36 8.61 0.13
C GLU A 141 -15.35 10.06 -0.36
N ARG A 142 -16.26 10.86 0.19
CA ARG A 142 -16.42 12.29 -0.16
C ARG A 142 -15.85 13.22 0.89
N THR A 143 -15.44 12.67 2.03
CA THR A 143 -14.97 13.43 3.19
C THR A 143 -13.75 12.77 3.82
N TYR A 144 -12.96 13.56 4.53
CA TYR A 144 -11.83 13.02 5.30
C TYR A 144 -12.29 12.06 6.41
N ALA A 145 -13.42 12.33 7.06
CA ALA A 145 -13.98 11.40 8.06
C ALA A 145 -14.36 10.06 7.44
N GLY A 146 -14.84 10.04 6.19
CA GLY A 146 -15.06 8.82 5.43
C GLY A 146 -13.76 8.06 5.17
N LEU A 147 -12.69 8.77 4.77
CA LEU A 147 -11.37 8.15 4.61
C LEU A 147 -10.89 7.47 5.90
N LEU A 148 -11.04 8.10 7.06
CA LEU A 148 -10.65 7.50 8.34
C LEU A 148 -11.38 6.17 8.60
N LYS A 149 -12.67 6.10 8.32
CA LYS A 149 -13.43 4.83 8.38
C LYS A 149 -12.93 3.79 7.38
N SER A 150 -12.52 4.23 6.19
CA SER A 150 -11.92 3.34 5.19
C SER A 150 -10.55 2.81 5.62
N ILE A 151 -9.73 3.64 6.29
CA ILE A 151 -8.44 3.20 6.86
C ILE A 151 -8.64 2.08 7.86
N GLU A 152 -9.60 2.21 8.76
CA GLU A 152 -9.95 1.18 9.73
C GLU A 152 -10.51 -0.08 9.05
N ARG A 153 -11.51 0.10 8.18
CA ARG A 153 -12.21 -0.99 7.48
C ARG A 153 -11.31 -1.87 6.61
N TYR A 154 -10.32 -1.26 5.93
CA TYR A 154 -9.40 -1.95 5.02
C TYR A 154 -8.03 -2.24 5.65
N HIS A 155 -7.91 -2.03 6.96
CA HIS A 155 -6.68 -2.27 7.70
C HIS A 155 -5.44 -1.56 7.13
N TYR A 156 -5.60 -0.30 6.70
CA TYR A 156 -4.48 0.50 6.23
C TYR A 156 -3.51 0.87 7.36
N ASP A 157 -3.97 0.88 8.62
CA ASP A 157 -3.13 0.96 9.82
C ASP A 157 -2.12 -0.19 9.87
N ARG A 158 -2.56 -1.43 9.59
CA ARG A 158 -1.70 -2.61 9.50
C ARG A 158 -0.71 -2.49 8.33
N GLN A 159 -1.17 -2.02 7.15
CA GLN A 159 -0.31 -1.78 5.99
C GLN A 159 0.78 -0.77 6.33
N ALA A 160 0.43 0.37 6.95
CA ALA A 160 1.37 1.40 7.34
C ALA A 160 2.43 0.86 8.31
N PHE A 161 2.01 0.18 9.38
CA PHE A 161 2.93 -0.45 10.31
C PHE A 161 3.91 -1.39 9.60
N TRP A 162 3.39 -2.34 8.80
CA TRP A 162 4.19 -3.35 8.12
C TRP A 162 5.26 -2.73 7.21
N TYR A 163 4.86 -1.74 6.43
CA TYR A 163 5.75 -1.03 5.52
C TYR A 163 6.79 -0.21 6.29
N MET A 164 6.38 0.45 7.36
CA MET A 164 7.29 1.24 8.20
C MET A 164 8.35 0.37 8.87
N GLU A 165 8.01 -0.85 9.30
CA GLU A 165 8.99 -1.78 9.89
C GLU A 165 9.99 -2.30 8.86
N ILE A 166 9.54 -2.66 7.66
CA ILE A 166 10.42 -3.19 6.61
C ILE A 166 11.50 -2.18 6.22
N ALA A 167 11.15 -0.90 6.07
CA ALA A 167 12.07 0.14 5.60
C ALA A 167 12.63 1.05 6.71
N GLY A 168 12.27 0.82 7.97
CA GLY A 168 12.70 1.68 9.09
C GLY A 168 12.17 3.11 8.98
N LEU A 169 10.91 3.29 8.55
CA LEU A 169 10.32 4.61 8.32
C LEU A 169 9.77 5.22 9.61
N ASP A 170 9.74 6.55 9.63
CA ASP A 170 9.13 7.32 10.72
C ASP A 170 7.67 7.70 10.39
N ARG A 171 7.29 7.71 9.10
CA ARG A 171 5.97 8.12 8.63
C ARG A 171 5.53 7.29 7.43
N PHE A 172 4.22 7.04 7.38
CA PHE A 172 3.59 6.48 6.19
C PHE A 172 2.40 7.36 5.77
N VAL A 173 2.31 7.68 4.49
CA VAL A 173 1.36 8.65 3.95
C VAL A 173 0.40 7.95 3.00
N PHE A 174 -0.89 8.00 3.31
CA PHE A 174 -1.94 7.63 2.36
C PHE A 174 -2.41 8.87 1.62
N ILE A 175 -2.34 8.83 0.30
CA ILE A 175 -2.88 9.84 -0.60
C ILE A 175 -4.12 9.24 -1.26
N ALA A 176 -5.30 9.67 -0.83
CA ALA A 176 -6.56 9.10 -1.28
C ALA A 176 -7.32 10.10 -2.17
N ALA A 177 -7.41 9.79 -3.47
CA ALA A 177 -8.20 10.59 -4.40
C ALA A 177 -9.63 10.05 -4.54
N SER A 178 -10.62 10.92 -4.40
CA SER A 178 -12.02 10.54 -4.45
C SER A 178 -12.51 10.33 -5.88
N LYS A 179 -13.11 9.16 -6.15
CA LYS A 179 -13.85 8.89 -7.39
C LYS A 179 -15.27 9.50 -7.37
N ALA A 180 -15.79 9.80 -6.18
CA ALA A 180 -17.16 10.28 -5.98
C ALA A 180 -17.25 11.81 -5.83
N LYS A 181 -16.12 12.48 -5.63
CA LYS A 181 -16.01 13.94 -5.53
C LYS A 181 -14.81 14.40 -6.35
N GLU A 182 -15.05 14.89 -7.55
CA GLU A 182 -14.01 15.34 -8.47
C GLU A 182 -13.05 16.34 -7.81
N GLY A 183 -11.76 16.15 -7.99
CA GLY A 183 -10.70 17.00 -7.45
C GLY A 183 -10.44 16.84 -5.94
N ALA A 184 -11.23 16.06 -5.22
CA ALA A 184 -11.00 15.88 -3.79
C ALA A 184 -9.86 14.87 -3.54
N VAL A 185 -8.84 15.35 -2.84
CA VAL A 185 -7.70 14.56 -2.36
C VAL A 185 -7.64 14.67 -0.85
N PHE A 186 -7.53 13.53 -0.20
CA PHE A 186 -7.37 13.43 1.25
C PHE A 186 -5.99 12.83 1.55
N ILE A 187 -5.24 13.46 2.42
CA ILE A 187 -3.95 12.94 2.87
C ILE A 187 -4.03 12.59 4.35
N HIS A 188 -3.66 11.36 4.67
CA HIS A 188 -3.54 10.90 6.04
C HIS A 188 -2.14 10.40 6.31
N ILE A 189 -1.54 10.86 7.43
CA ILE A 189 -0.18 10.53 7.82
C ILE A 189 -0.23 9.74 9.12
N ILE A 190 0.30 8.53 9.08
CA ILE A 190 0.53 7.70 10.25
C ILE A 190 2.01 7.85 10.64
N LYS A 191 2.27 8.23 11.88
CA LYS A 191 3.62 8.35 12.42
C LYS A 191 3.92 7.18 13.35
N ARG A 192 5.20 6.85 13.46
CA ARG A 192 5.66 5.85 14.43
C ARG A 192 5.23 6.24 15.85
N GLY A 193 4.56 5.32 16.53
CA GLY A 193 4.02 5.53 17.88
C GLY A 193 2.64 6.16 17.96
N ASP A 194 2.04 6.60 16.84
CA ASP A 194 0.65 7.08 16.81
C ASP A 194 -0.34 5.94 17.16
N PRO A 195 -1.54 6.26 17.67
CA PRO A 195 -2.57 5.25 17.98
C PRO A 195 -2.88 4.31 16.80
N MET A 196 -2.94 4.82 15.56
CA MET A 196 -3.14 3.99 14.38
C MET A 196 -1.94 3.10 14.07
N TRP A 197 -0.72 3.58 14.28
CA TRP A 197 0.48 2.75 14.15
C TRP A 197 0.49 1.62 15.18
N LEU A 198 0.13 1.90 16.45
CA LEU A 198 0.03 0.89 17.53
C LEU A 198 -1.04 -0.15 17.22
N SER A 199 -2.23 0.26 16.75
CA SER A 199 -3.29 -0.65 16.28
C SER A 199 -2.80 -1.53 15.13
N GLY A 200 -2.11 -0.93 14.16
CA GLY A 200 -1.50 -1.66 13.04
C GLY A 200 -0.45 -2.66 13.49
N LYS A 201 0.37 -2.30 14.49
CA LYS A 201 1.36 -3.18 15.11
C LYS A 201 0.69 -4.42 15.70
N GLU A 202 -0.29 -4.23 16.57
CA GLU A 202 -1.01 -5.33 17.23
C GLU A 202 -1.57 -6.34 16.22
N LYS A 203 -2.30 -5.82 15.21
CA LYS A 203 -2.86 -6.64 14.13
C LYS A 203 -1.79 -7.38 13.32
N ALA A 204 -0.72 -6.68 12.94
CA ALA A 204 0.33 -7.27 12.12
C ALA A 204 1.12 -8.34 12.87
N MET A 205 1.46 -8.10 14.14
CA MET A 205 2.23 -9.04 14.96
C MET A 205 1.47 -10.34 15.18
N ALA A 206 0.17 -10.26 15.55
CA ALA A 206 -0.67 -11.43 15.71
C ALA A 206 -0.77 -12.26 14.41
N LEU A 207 -1.08 -11.62 13.29
CA LEU A 207 -1.21 -12.31 12.00
C LEU A 207 0.12 -12.90 11.51
N ALA A 208 1.23 -12.19 11.72
CA ALA A 208 2.55 -12.68 11.36
C ALA A 208 2.96 -13.88 12.21
N TYR A 209 2.55 -13.90 13.49
CA TYR A 209 2.78 -15.06 14.36
C TYR A 209 2.09 -16.32 13.80
N TYR A 210 0.83 -16.18 13.38
CA TYR A 210 0.04 -17.30 12.85
C TYR A 210 0.35 -17.64 11.37
N SER A 211 1.18 -16.88 10.69
CA SER A 211 1.44 -17.09 9.25
C SER A 211 2.06 -18.44 8.92
N ASP A 212 2.87 -19.02 9.83
CA ASP A 212 3.50 -20.33 9.64
C ASP A 212 2.53 -21.50 9.87
N LEU A 213 1.37 -21.24 10.48
CA LEU A 213 0.34 -22.26 10.73
C LEU A 213 -0.66 -22.37 9.57
N LYS A 214 -0.64 -21.41 8.66
CA LYS A 214 -1.48 -21.46 7.47
C LYS A 214 -0.95 -22.53 6.51
N PRO A 215 -1.78 -23.52 6.11
CA PRO A 215 -1.41 -24.54 5.15
C PRO A 215 -1.13 -24.00 3.75
#